data_d39d2f3ec548ec8dc7b3c720b2acbbee
#
_entry.id   d39d2f3ec548ec8dc7b3c720b2acbbee
#
_cell.length_a   1.000
_cell.length_b   1.000
_cell.length_c   1.000
_cell.angle_alpha   90.00
_cell.angle_beta   90.00
_cell.angle_gamma   90.00
#
_symmetry.space_group_name_H-M   'P 1'
#
loop_
_entity.id
_entity.type
_entity.pdbx_description
1 polymer ?
#
loop_
_entity_poly.entity_id
_entity_poly.type
_entity_poly.pdbx_seq_one_letter_code
_entity_poly.pdbx_strand_id
1 'polypeptide(L)'
;GQFQVRNIYLSVDPAQRGWANEGTNYAEPVALGGVMRALAVGVVVESRCPQVPEGIHLYGWFGWQQYAAVDQSALLWKVDLDIAHEGAWLGVLGLNGLTAWIGLKHLARAKPGETVIVTTAAGAVGGAVGQIAKACDLRAIGLTGDDGKAAVARAELGYAETINYRSATDLSAAVAASA
;
A
#
# COMPACT_ATOMS: atom_id res chain seq x y z
N GLY A 1 -14.73 23.93 -7.48
CA GLY A 1 -15.97 23.14 -7.69
C GLY A 1 -15.88 21.79 -6.99
N GLN A 2 -17.03 21.27 -6.60
CA GLN A 2 -17.14 19.93 -6.01
C GLN A 2 -17.52 18.92 -7.08
N PHE A 3 -17.25 17.65 -6.78
CA PHE A 3 -17.66 16.51 -7.58
C PHE A 3 -18.04 15.33 -6.68
N GLN A 4 -18.88 14.44 -7.17
CA GLN A 4 -19.28 13.22 -6.47
C GLN A 4 -18.55 12.02 -7.08
N VAL A 5 -17.89 11.25 -6.22
CA VAL A 5 -17.21 10.00 -6.56
C VAL A 5 -18.01 8.83 -6.02
N ARG A 6 -18.32 7.85 -6.87
CA ARG A 6 -18.80 6.54 -6.45
C ARG A 6 -17.57 5.63 -6.27
N ASN A 7 -17.30 5.24 -5.04
CA ASN A 7 -16.18 4.37 -4.70
C ASN A 7 -16.38 2.96 -5.27
N ILE A 8 -15.31 2.40 -5.85
CA ILE A 8 -15.24 1.05 -6.39
C ILE A 8 -14.43 0.18 -5.44
N TYR A 9 -13.28 0.68 -4.98
CA TYR A 9 -12.41 0.03 -4.01
C TYR A 9 -12.06 0.98 -2.86
N LEU A 10 -11.95 0.44 -1.66
CA LEU A 10 -11.57 1.14 -0.43
C LEU A 10 -10.28 0.52 0.14
N SER A 11 -9.37 1.36 0.63
CA SER A 11 -8.21 0.86 1.36
C SER A 11 -8.58 0.45 2.79
N VAL A 12 -7.92 -0.61 3.27
CA VAL A 12 -7.95 -1.04 4.66
C VAL A 12 -6.50 -1.04 5.16
N ASP A 13 -6.15 -0.01 5.92
CA ASP A 13 -4.79 0.26 6.36
C ASP A 13 -4.66 0.16 7.89
N PRO A 14 -3.51 -0.29 8.43
CA PRO A 14 -3.27 -0.34 9.87
C PRO A 14 -3.48 0.99 10.60
N ALA A 15 -3.24 2.12 9.94
CA ALA A 15 -3.44 3.45 10.47
C ALA A 15 -4.88 3.72 10.93
N GLN A 16 -5.87 3.14 10.25
CA GLN A 16 -7.28 3.29 10.58
C GLN A 16 -7.62 2.74 11.98
N ARG A 17 -6.90 1.70 12.43
CA ARG A 17 -7.04 1.21 13.81
C ARG A 17 -6.64 2.27 14.82
N GLY A 18 -5.61 3.07 14.54
CA GLY A 18 -5.23 4.23 15.35
C GLY A 18 -6.27 5.34 15.31
N TRP A 19 -6.77 5.69 14.12
CA TRP A 19 -7.76 6.75 13.94
C TRP A 19 -9.15 6.41 14.54
N ALA A 20 -9.43 5.15 14.78
CA ALA A 20 -10.65 4.71 15.47
C ALA A 20 -10.59 4.83 17.00
N ASN A 21 -9.43 5.15 17.57
CA ASN A 21 -9.23 5.30 19.01
C ASN A 21 -9.12 6.77 19.40
N GLU A 22 -9.58 7.13 20.60
CA GLU A 22 -9.47 8.49 21.16
C GLU A 22 -8.07 8.85 21.65
N GLY A 23 -7.11 7.92 21.61
CA GLY A 23 -5.75 8.13 22.07
C GLY A 23 -4.93 9.09 21.19
N THR A 24 -3.81 9.57 21.71
CA THR A 24 -2.86 10.40 20.95
C THR A 24 -2.30 9.64 19.74
N ASN A 25 -2.47 10.22 18.55
CA ASN A 25 -2.00 9.70 17.29
C ASN A 25 -1.42 10.84 16.45
N TYR A 26 -0.72 10.52 15.37
CA TYR A 26 -0.21 11.52 14.42
C TYR A 26 -1.32 12.22 13.60
N ALA A 27 -2.55 11.76 13.70
CA ALA A 27 -3.71 12.36 13.07
C ALA A 27 -4.89 12.36 14.04
N GLU A 28 -5.78 13.34 13.90
CA GLU A 28 -7.00 13.46 14.69
C GLU A 28 -7.85 12.17 14.59
N PRO A 29 -8.40 11.67 15.71
CA PRO A 29 -9.34 10.55 15.69
C PRO A 29 -10.56 10.86 14.81
N VAL A 30 -11.14 9.81 14.23
CA VAL A 30 -12.40 9.92 13.52
C VAL A 30 -13.52 9.94 14.57
N ALA A 31 -14.35 10.98 14.56
CA ALA A 31 -15.48 11.11 15.48
C ALA A 31 -16.48 9.96 15.30
N LEU A 32 -17.14 9.56 16.39
CA LEU A 32 -18.21 8.56 16.33
C LEU A 32 -19.33 9.03 15.40
N GLY A 33 -19.75 8.15 14.49
CA GLY A 33 -20.72 8.48 13.43
C GLY A 33 -20.11 9.17 12.21
N GLY A 34 -18.83 9.54 12.25
CA GLY A 34 -18.09 10.09 11.11
C GLY A 34 -17.65 9.02 10.10
N VAL A 35 -17.37 9.44 8.88
CA VAL A 35 -16.83 8.55 7.84
C VAL A 35 -15.38 8.21 8.16
N MET A 36 -15.03 6.92 8.22
CA MET A 36 -13.64 6.48 8.39
C MET A 36 -12.78 7.01 7.25
N ARG A 37 -11.72 7.70 7.59
CA ARG A 37 -10.73 8.22 6.66
C ARG A 37 -10.04 7.08 5.93
N ALA A 38 -10.07 7.08 4.60
CA ALA A 38 -9.45 6.04 3.77
C ALA A 38 -9.14 6.57 2.38
N LEU A 39 -8.10 6.01 1.79
CA LEU A 39 -7.88 6.10 0.36
C LEU A 39 -8.90 5.21 -0.37
N ALA A 40 -9.29 5.65 -1.53
CA ALA A 40 -10.22 4.89 -2.37
C ALA A 40 -9.92 5.13 -3.85
N VAL A 41 -10.35 4.20 -4.68
CA VAL A 41 -10.50 4.38 -6.12
C VAL A 41 -11.97 4.40 -6.46
N GLY A 42 -12.40 5.38 -7.22
CA GLY A 42 -13.78 5.53 -7.62
C GLY A 42 -13.94 6.26 -8.95
N VAL A 43 -15.16 6.27 -9.45
CA VAL A 43 -15.55 6.94 -10.69
C VAL A 43 -16.36 8.19 -10.37
N VAL A 44 -16.08 9.29 -11.06
CA VAL A 44 -16.85 10.54 -10.96
C VAL A 44 -18.22 10.34 -11.59
N VAL A 45 -19.26 10.54 -10.80
CA VAL A 45 -20.67 10.36 -11.25
C VAL A 45 -21.43 11.68 -11.42
N GLU A 46 -20.96 12.75 -10.77
CA GLU A 46 -21.47 14.12 -10.94
C GLU A 46 -20.32 15.10 -10.72
N SER A 47 -20.21 16.15 -11.53
CA SER A 47 -19.15 17.14 -11.37
C SER A 47 -19.60 18.57 -11.65
N ARG A 48 -19.19 19.48 -10.74
CA ARG A 48 -19.21 20.92 -10.92
C ARG A 48 -17.78 21.51 -11.00
N CYS A 49 -16.81 20.65 -11.33
CA CYS A 49 -15.40 21.00 -11.46
C CYS A 49 -14.95 20.71 -12.90
N PRO A 50 -14.68 21.74 -13.74
CA PRO A 50 -14.32 21.53 -15.15
C PRO A 50 -13.06 20.69 -15.35
N GLN A 51 -12.14 20.65 -14.38
CA GLN A 51 -10.91 19.87 -14.42
C GLN A 51 -11.13 18.39 -14.07
N VAL A 52 -12.30 18.05 -13.53
CA VAL A 52 -12.67 16.72 -13.08
C VAL A 52 -13.99 16.31 -13.74
N PRO A 53 -13.98 15.91 -15.03
CA PRO A 53 -15.19 15.53 -15.74
C PRO A 53 -15.78 14.21 -15.23
N GLU A 54 -17.07 14.01 -15.46
CA GLU A 54 -17.76 12.76 -15.17
C GLU A 54 -17.16 11.59 -15.97
N GLY A 55 -17.25 10.38 -15.40
CA GLY A 55 -16.77 9.14 -16.02
C GLY A 55 -15.27 8.86 -15.79
N ILE A 56 -14.46 9.81 -15.34
CA ILE A 56 -13.06 9.53 -15.05
C ILE A 56 -12.90 8.78 -13.74
N HIS A 57 -11.87 7.95 -13.65
CA HIS A 57 -11.49 7.24 -12.44
C HIS A 57 -10.45 8.04 -11.66
N LEU A 58 -10.63 8.10 -10.35
CA LEU A 58 -9.80 8.88 -9.43
C LEU A 58 -9.32 8.03 -8.27
N TYR A 59 -8.13 8.36 -7.78
CA TYR A 59 -7.57 7.88 -6.52
C TYR A 59 -7.42 9.05 -5.55
N GLY A 60 -7.96 8.92 -4.34
CA GLY A 60 -7.94 10.00 -3.36
C GLY A 60 -8.54 9.63 -2.00
N TRP A 61 -8.66 10.64 -1.13
CA TRP A 61 -9.21 10.53 0.22
C TRP A 61 -10.73 10.59 0.21
N PHE A 62 -11.38 9.51 -0.23
CA PHE A 62 -12.84 9.46 -0.38
C PHE A 62 -13.54 8.76 0.79
N GLY A 63 -12.80 8.12 1.71
CA GLY A 63 -13.32 7.53 2.94
C GLY A 63 -14.14 6.24 2.73
N TRP A 64 -14.50 5.59 3.84
CA TRP A 64 -15.33 4.39 3.83
C TRP A 64 -16.80 4.74 3.65
N GLN A 65 -17.21 4.98 2.44
CA GLN A 65 -18.56 5.30 2.01
C GLN A 65 -18.77 4.93 0.54
N GLN A 66 -20.00 4.74 0.14
CA GLN A 66 -20.33 4.38 -1.24
C GLN A 66 -20.16 5.57 -2.19
N TYR A 67 -20.56 6.76 -1.74
CA TYR A 67 -20.44 8.01 -2.50
C TYR A 67 -19.76 9.07 -1.64
N ALA A 68 -18.82 9.79 -2.22
CA ALA A 68 -18.11 10.89 -1.58
C ALA A 68 -18.32 12.18 -2.36
N ALA A 69 -18.89 13.20 -1.71
CA ALA A 69 -18.93 14.56 -2.25
C ALA A 69 -17.68 15.30 -1.79
N VAL A 70 -16.77 15.59 -2.69
CA VAL A 70 -15.43 16.13 -2.40
C VAL A 70 -15.04 17.23 -3.37
N ASP A 71 -13.93 17.86 -3.11
CA ASP A 71 -13.26 18.79 -4.03
C ASP A 71 -11.85 18.29 -4.39
N GLN A 72 -11.11 19.10 -5.15
CA GLN A 72 -9.77 18.74 -5.61
C GLN A 72 -8.75 18.47 -4.50
N SER A 73 -8.97 18.97 -3.27
CA SER A 73 -8.06 18.71 -2.14
C SER A 73 -8.04 17.24 -1.70
N ALA A 74 -9.13 16.52 -1.95
CA ALA A 74 -9.22 15.08 -1.67
C ALA A 74 -8.58 14.21 -2.77
N LEU A 75 -8.29 14.77 -3.95
CA LEU A 75 -7.72 14.07 -5.09
C LEU A 75 -6.21 13.94 -4.95
N LEU A 76 -5.67 12.74 -5.15
CA LEU A 76 -4.23 12.50 -5.29
C LEU A 76 -3.84 12.44 -6.77
N TRP A 77 -4.47 11.56 -7.57
CA TRP A 77 -4.23 11.49 -9.01
C TRP A 77 -5.38 10.83 -9.78
N LYS A 78 -5.33 10.96 -11.10
CA LYS A 78 -6.24 10.26 -12.01
C LYS A 78 -5.77 8.82 -12.18
N VAL A 79 -6.72 7.90 -12.22
CA VAL A 79 -6.48 6.48 -12.51
C VAL A 79 -6.54 6.28 -14.01
N ASP A 80 -5.49 5.67 -14.55
CA ASP A 80 -5.40 5.28 -15.96
C ASP A 80 -5.64 3.77 -16.08
N LEU A 81 -6.78 3.40 -16.65
CA LEU A 81 -7.19 2.00 -16.81
C LEU A 81 -6.44 1.29 -17.93
N ASP A 82 -5.77 2.02 -18.83
CA ASP A 82 -4.89 1.44 -19.86
C ASP A 82 -3.58 0.91 -19.24
N ILE A 83 -3.18 1.44 -18.09
CA ILE A 83 -1.99 0.97 -17.35
C ILE A 83 -2.33 -0.25 -16.51
N ALA A 84 -3.41 -0.20 -15.72
CA ALA A 84 -3.81 -1.29 -14.83
C ALA A 84 -5.26 -1.13 -14.34
N HIS A 85 -5.86 -2.25 -13.89
CA HIS A 85 -7.20 -2.22 -13.28
C HIS A 85 -7.20 -1.40 -11.98
N GLU A 86 -8.37 -0.92 -11.57
CA GLU A 86 -8.55 0.02 -10.44
C GLU A 86 -7.90 -0.46 -9.13
N GLY A 87 -7.99 -1.77 -8.81
CA GLY A 87 -7.43 -2.32 -7.57
C GLY A 87 -5.92 -2.18 -7.46
N ALA A 88 -5.17 -2.16 -8.57
CA ALA A 88 -3.73 -1.96 -8.57
C ALA A 88 -3.32 -0.56 -8.05
N TRP A 89 -4.20 0.43 -8.22
CA TRP A 89 -3.99 1.81 -7.77
C TRP A 89 -4.12 1.99 -6.25
N LEU A 90 -4.75 1.06 -5.53
CA LEU A 90 -4.68 0.98 -4.06
C LEU A 90 -3.49 0.15 -3.55
N GLY A 91 -2.88 -0.63 -4.42
CA GLY A 91 -1.73 -1.49 -4.12
C GLY A 91 -0.40 -0.93 -4.61
N VAL A 92 0.17 -1.61 -5.62
CA VAL A 92 1.52 -1.32 -6.14
C VAL A 92 1.64 0.04 -6.85
N LEU A 93 0.58 0.54 -7.47
CA LEU A 93 0.53 1.87 -8.10
C LEU A 93 0.05 2.97 -7.13
N GLY A 94 -0.32 2.60 -5.91
CA GLY A 94 -0.77 3.52 -4.87
C GLY A 94 0.25 3.73 -3.76
N LEU A 95 -0.25 4.08 -2.57
CA LEU A 95 0.58 4.42 -1.41
C LEU A 95 1.54 3.30 -1.00
N ASN A 96 1.11 2.04 -1.10
CA ASN A 96 1.94 0.89 -0.69
C ASN A 96 3.16 0.72 -1.61
N GLY A 97 2.98 0.78 -2.92
CA GLY A 97 4.08 0.69 -3.87
C GLY A 97 4.99 1.92 -3.84
N LEU A 98 4.41 3.11 -3.69
CA LEU A 98 5.18 4.35 -3.51
C LEU A 98 6.06 4.28 -2.24
N THR A 99 5.51 3.78 -1.13
CA THR A 99 6.26 3.58 0.12
C THR A 99 7.41 2.59 -0.09
N ALA A 100 7.15 1.47 -0.76
CA ALA A 100 8.18 0.48 -1.09
C ALA A 100 9.29 1.06 -1.98
N TRP A 101 8.91 1.80 -3.02
CA TRP A 101 9.85 2.45 -3.94
C TRP A 101 10.73 3.48 -3.25
N ILE A 102 10.13 4.39 -2.46
CA ILE A 102 10.86 5.41 -1.70
C ILE A 102 11.81 4.73 -0.71
N GLY A 103 11.34 3.70 0.01
CA GLY A 103 12.17 2.94 0.95
C GLY A 103 13.40 2.35 0.28
N LEU A 104 13.24 1.65 -0.84
CA LEU A 104 14.35 1.00 -1.55
C LEU A 104 15.26 1.99 -2.27
N LYS A 105 14.70 2.91 -3.06
CA LYS A 105 15.47 3.70 -4.01
C LYS A 105 15.97 5.03 -3.45
N HIS A 106 15.21 5.68 -2.57
CA HIS A 106 15.57 7.00 -2.05
C HIS A 106 16.19 6.94 -0.65
N LEU A 107 15.68 6.10 0.24
CA LEU A 107 16.19 6.00 1.61
C LEU A 107 17.33 4.99 1.72
N ALA A 108 17.11 3.73 1.36
CA ALA A 108 18.15 2.70 1.39
C ALA A 108 19.19 2.88 0.27
N ARG A 109 18.80 3.51 -0.86
CA ARG A 109 19.64 3.68 -2.06
C ARG A 109 20.21 2.35 -2.55
N ALA A 110 19.41 1.30 -2.45
CA ALA A 110 19.80 -0.06 -2.79
C ALA A 110 20.26 -0.18 -4.26
N LYS A 111 21.36 -0.86 -4.47
CA LYS A 111 22.03 -1.06 -5.78
C LYS A 111 21.87 -2.49 -6.24
N PRO A 112 21.86 -2.76 -7.55
CA PRO A 112 21.84 -4.12 -8.09
C PRO A 112 22.91 -5.01 -7.45
N GLY A 113 22.54 -6.23 -7.12
CA GLY A 113 23.39 -7.22 -6.44
C GLY A 113 23.41 -7.13 -4.91
N GLU A 114 22.86 -6.07 -4.31
CA GLU A 114 22.77 -5.95 -2.84
C GLU A 114 21.63 -6.81 -2.28
N THR A 115 21.78 -7.22 -1.02
CA THR A 115 20.75 -7.92 -0.26
C THR A 115 19.94 -6.94 0.57
N VAL A 116 18.61 -7.07 0.53
CA VAL A 116 17.68 -6.31 1.37
C VAL A 116 16.89 -7.26 2.26
N ILE A 117 16.76 -6.91 3.54
CA ILE A 117 15.97 -7.67 4.50
C ILE A 117 14.68 -6.90 4.76
N VAL A 118 13.56 -7.58 4.64
CA VAL A 118 12.24 -6.96 4.69
C VAL A 118 11.38 -7.64 5.75
N THR A 119 10.98 -6.89 6.75
CA THR A 119 9.99 -7.34 7.75
C THR A 119 8.58 -7.28 7.17
N THR A 120 7.68 -8.15 7.68
CA THR A 120 6.30 -8.23 7.19
C THR A 120 6.25 -8.46 5.67
N ALA A 121 7.11 -9.34 5.15
CA ALA A 121 7.35 -9.56 3.73
C ALA A 121 6.09 -9.89 2.90
N ALA A 122 5.12 -10.58 3.48
CA ALA A 122 3.84 -10.87 2.84
C ALA A 122 2.72 -9.84 3.14
N GLY A 123 3.09 -8.68 3.71
CA GLY A 123 2.17 -7.54 3.87
C GLY A 123 2.09 -6.69 2.60
N ALA A 124 1.21 -5.67 2.60
CA ALA A 124 0.98 -4.84 1.41
C ALA A 124 2.25 -4.13 0.91
N VAL A 125 2.97 -3.42 1.80
CA VAL A 125 4.24 -2.77 1.44
C VAL A 125 5.34 -3.81 1.20
N GLY A 126 5.48 -4.82 2.09
CA GLY A 126 6.49 -5.87 1.95
C GLY A 126 6.35 -6.64 0.63
N GLY A 127 5.12 -6.97 0.23
CA GLY A 127 4.87 -7.64 -1.05
C GLY A 127 5.27 -6.78 -2.27
N ALA A 128 5.08 -5.46 -2.20
CA ALA A 128 5.57 -4.55 -3.22
C ALA A 128 7.11 -4.45 -3.20
N VAL A 129 7.73 -4.40 -1.99
CA VAL A 129 9.20 -4.36 -1.85
C VAL A 129 9.85 -5.57 -2.53
N GLY A 130 9.36 -6.79 -2.28
CA GLY A 130 9.93 -8.00 -2.88
C GLY A 130 9.89 -7.99 -4.41
N GLN A 131 8.76 -7.60 -4.99
CA GLN A 131 8.60 -7.51 -6.44
C GLN A 131 9.49 -6.41 -7.06
N ILE A 132 9.56 -5.23 -6.45
CA ILE A 132 10.43 -4.13 -6.90
C ILE A 132 11.90 -4.52 -6.73
N ALA A 133 12.28 -5.17 -5.64
CA ALA A 133 13.64 -5.65 -5.42
C ALA A 133 14.06 -6.60 -6.53
N LYS A 134 13.22 -7.58 -6.86
CA LYS A 134 13.47 -8.51 -7.98
C LYS A 134 13.62 -7.79 -9.31
N ALA A 135 12.77 -6.81 -9.60
CA ALA A 135 12.83 -6.02 -10.83
C ALA A 135 14.06 -5.09 -10.90
N CYS A 136 14.72 -4.82 -9.77
CA CYS A 136 15.93 -4.01 -9.65
C CYS A 136 17.20 -4.84 -9.40
N ASP A 137 17.17 -6.14 -9.65
CA ASP A 137 18.30 -7.06 -9.44
C ASP A 137 18.85 -7.05 -8.00
N LEU A 138 17.96 -6.86 -7.01
CA LEU A 138 18.28 -6.98 -5.59
C LEU A 138 17.91 -8.38 -5.09
N ARG A 139 18.65 -8.88 -4.12
CA ARG A 139 18.30 -10.10 -3.39
C ARG A 139 17.44 -9.75 -2.19
N ALA A 140 16.16 -10.10 -2.21
CA ALA A 140 15.24 -9.84 -1.11
C ALA A 140 15.11 -11.07 -0.19
N ILE A 141 15.32 -10.86 1.13
CA ILE A 141 15.08 -11.83 2.20
C ILE A 141 13.89 -11.35 3.00
N GLY A 142 12.83 -12.16 3.09
CA GLY A 142 11.59 -11.81 3.73
C GLY A 142 11.45 -12.40 5.14
N LEU A 143 11.10 -11.57 6.12
CA LEU A 143 10.72 -12.03 7.46
C LEU A 143 9.21 -12.11 7.58
N THR A 144 8.68 -13.27 7.97
CA THR A 144 7.25 -13.51 8.18
C THR A 144 7.02 -14.17 9.55
N GLY A 145 5.80 -14.16 10.06
CA GLY A 145 5.44 -14.85 11.29
C GLY A 145 4.63 -16.13 11.06
N ASP A 146 4.63 -16.65 9.84
CA ASP A 146 3.78 -17.76 9.41
C ASP A 146 4.38 -18.43 8.18
N ASP A 147 4.39 -19.79 8.13
CA ASP A 147 5.01 -20.54 7.04
C ASP A 147 4.21 -20.44 5.73
N GLY A 148 2.88 -20.30 5.81
CA GLY A 148 2.05 -20.07 4.62
C GLY A 148 2.39 -18.74 3.97
N LYS A 149 2.54 -17.67 4.76
CA LYS A 149 3.00 -16.36 4.28
C LYS A 149 4.42 -16.42 3.73
N ALA A 150 5.29 -17.20 4.34
CA ALA A 150 6.66 -17.42 3.85
C ALA A 150 6.65 -18.08 2.47
N ALA A 151 5.79 -19.08 2.27
CA ALA A 151 5.63 -19.76 0.98
C ALA A 151 5.11 -18.81 -0.11
N VAL A 152 4.07 -18.03 0.18
CA VAL A 152 3.52 -17.02 -0.76
C VAL A 152 4.58 -15.96 -1.11
N ALA A 153 5.32 -15.45 -0.12
CA ALA A 153 6.35 -14.46 -0.36
C ALA A 153 7.42 -14.94 -1.35
N ARG A 154 7.86 -16.20 -1.22
CA ARG A 154 8.80 -16.80 -2.18
C ARG A 154 8.20 -17.07 -3.55
N ALA A 155 7.00 -17.65 -3.58
CA ALA A 155 6.39 -18.09 -4.83
C ALA A 155 5.91 -16.92 -5.70
N GLU A 156 5.36 -15.88 -5.08
CA GLU A 156 4.58 -14.86 -5.78
C GLU A 156 5.13 -13.43 -5.62
N LEU A 157 5.84 -13.13 -4.51
CA LEU A 157 6.21 -11.76 -4.18
C LEU A 157 7.70 -11.43 -4.42
N GLY A 158 8.42 -12.32 -5.10
CA GLY A 158 9.79 -12.04 -5.57
C GLY A 158 10.90 -12.19 -4.53
N TYR A 159 10.62 -12.76 -3.36
CA TYR A 159 11.63 -13.03 -2.35
C TYR A 159 12.50 -14.24 -2.72
N ALA A 160 13.83 -14.08 -2.66
CA ALA A 160 14.77 -15.16 -2.88
C ALA A 160 14.73 -16.17 -1.72
N GLU A 161 14.52 -15.67 -0.51
CA GLU A 161 14.45 -16.46 0.72
C GLU A 161 13.49 -15.84 1.73
N THR A 162 12.94 -16.68 2.62
CA THR A 162 12.06 -16.21 3.69
C THR A 162 12.36 -16.95 4.99
N ILE A 163 12.29 -16.19 6.09
CA ILE A 163 12.50 -16.70 7.45
C ILE A 163 11.23 -16.50 8.25
N ASN A 164 10.71 -17.57 8.84
CA ASN A 164 9.65 -17.47 9.83
C ASN A 164 10.27 -17.15 11.20
N TYR A 165 10.18 -15.89 11.63
CA TYR A 165 10.78 -15.43 12.89
C TYR A 165 10.17 -16.07 14.15
N ARG A 166 8.99 -16.70 14.04
CA ARG A 166 8.36 -17.39 15.19
C ARG A 166 8.90 -18.78 15.42
N SER A 167 9.37 -19.45 14.37
CA SER A 167 9.97 -20.79 14.44
C SER A 167 11.50 -20.76 14.45
N ALA A 168 12.14 -19.64 14.11
CA ALA A 168 13.58 -19.49 14.14
C ALA A 168 14.08 -19.51 15.59
N THR A 169 14.97 -20.45 15.93
CA THR A 169 15.59 -20.56 17.26
C THR A 169 16.51 -19.37 17.53
N ASP A 170 17.25 -18.92 16.52
CA ASP A 170 18.09 -17.73 16.53
C ASP A 170 17.84 -16.96 15.23
N LEU A 171 17.09 -15.86 15.33
CA LEU A 171 16.76 -15.02 14.16
C LEU A 171 18.01 -14.35 13.59
N SER A 172 18.94 -13.93 14.45
CA SER A 172 20.15 -13.23 14.02
C SER A 172 21.04 -14.16 13.19
N ALA A 173 21.24 -15.38 13.68
CA ALA A 173 21.99 -16.41 12.96
C ALA A 173 21.29 -16.80 11.64
N ALA A 174 19.98 -16.96 11.64
CA ALA A 174 19.21 -17.28 10.43
C ALA A 174 19.35 -16.18 9.37
N VAL A 175 19.24 -14.90 9.77
CA VAL A 175 19.42 -13.76 8.87
C VAL A 175 20.86 -13.70 8.34
N ALA A 176 21.86 -13.89 9.20
CA ALA A 176 23.27 -13.89 8.78
C ALA A 176 23.61 -15.03 7.80
N ALA A 177 22.98 -16.19 7.96
CA ALA A 177 23.17 -17.33 7.05
C ALA A 177 22.48 -17.11 5.69
N SER A 178 21.47 -16.25 5.64
CA SER A 178 20.70 -15.94 4.43
C SER A 178 21.24 -14.74 3.64
N ALA A 179 22.04 -13.87 4.28
CA ALA A 179 22.57 -12.64 3.67
C ALA A 179 23.85 -12.92 2.84
#